data_d0dc5c6f7c155c2b5b525923d22a8fa1
#
_entry.id   d0dc5c6f7c155c2b5b525923d22a8fa1
#
_cell.length_a   1.000
_cell.length_b   1.000
_cell.length_c   1.000
_cell.angle_alpha   90.00
_cell.angle_beta   90.00
_cell.angle_gamma   90.00
#
_symmetry.space_group_name_H-M   'P 1'
#
loop_
_entity.id
_entity.type
_entity.pdbx_description
1 polymer ?
#
loop_
_entity_poly.entity_id
_entity_poly.type
_entity_poly.pdbx_seq_one_letter_code
_entity_poly.pdbx_strand_id
1 'polypeptide(L)'
;QHNAHKHEQAAFLRSGGSTLFPDEVELLGDVKGKRLLHLCCNAGQDSLSLVQLGAVVTGVDLSDEAIGFATALSKDSRLPATFIRSEANAFFESTTERFDLVFFSYGVLGWFDDVPRLMKGCARVLSPAGRLVGLEIHPLVWSFGEGGAWKDPYFAPGHDFDDPVSN
;
A
#
# COMPACT_ATOMS: atom_id res chain seq x y z
N GLN A 1 20.63 -0.97 -12.81
CA GLN A 1 19.44 -0.19 -13.23
C GLN A 1 18.63 0.34 -12.03
N HIS A 2 18.44 -0.45 -10.95
CA HIS A 2 17.63 -0.05 -9.78
C HIS A 2 18.11 1.22 -9.05
N ASN A 3 19.42 1.47 -8.96
CA ASN A 3 19.95 2.63 -8.22
C ASN A 3 19.83 3.98 -8.97
N ALA A 4 19.81 3.98 -10.30
CA ALA A 4 19.59 5.20 -11.10
C ALA A 4 18.16 5.73 -10.88
N HIS A 5 17.16 4.84 -10.86
CA HIS A 5 15.77 5.21 -10.62
C HIS A 5 15.52 5.76 -9.20
N LYS A 6 16.32 5.40 -8.20
CA LYS A 6 16.17 5.92 -6.82
C LYS A 6 16.38 7.42 -6.73
N HIS A 7 17.44 7.95 -7.34
CA HIS A 7 17.72 9.38 -7.33
C HIS A 7 16.68 10.18 -8.08
N GLU A 8 16.19 9.66 -9.20
CA GLU A 8 15.12 10.28 -9.99
C GLU A 8 13.81 10.34 -9.19
N GLN A 9 13.42 9.26 -8.49
CA GLN A 9 12.24 9.22 -7.65
C GLN A 9 12.32 10.19 -6.47
N ALA A 10 13.48 10.25 -5.79
CA ALA A 10 13.67 11.20 -4.71
C ALA A 10 13.60 12.65 -5.21
N ALA A 11 14.14 12.95 -6.39
CA ALA A 11 14.06 14.27 -7.00
C ALA A 11 12.61 14.62 -7.39
N PHE A 12 11.88 13.67 -7.98
CA PHE A 12 10.47 13.80 -8.32
C PHE A 12 9.64 14.17 -7.09
N LEU A 13 9.77 13.39 -6.03
CA LEU A 13 9.07 13.65 -4.75
C LEU A 13 9.47 15.01 -4.16
N ARG A 14 10.76 15.35 -4.11
CA ARG A 14 11.21 16.67 -3.61
C ARG A 14 10.65 17.85 -4.39
N SER A 15 10.37 17.69 -5.68
CA SER A 15 9.75 18.73 -6.49
C SER A 15 8.23 18.84 -6.33
N GLY A 16 7.65 18.07 -5.42
CA GLY A 16 6.20 18.04 -5.20
C GLY A 16 5.46 17.04 -6.08
N GLY A 17 6.20 16.14 -6.76
CA GLY A 17 5.58 15.05 -7.52
C GLY A 17 4.87 14.06 -6.61
N SER A 18 3.75 13.49 -7.06
CA SER A 18 2.95 12.49 -6.36
C SER A 18 2.76 11.25 -7.21
N THR A 19 2.79 10.09 -6.58
CA THR A 19 2.49 8.80 -7.23
C THR A 19 1.04 8.36 -7.01
N LEU A 20 0.30 9.07 -6.15
CA LEU A 20 -1.11 8.78 -5.90
C LEU A 20 -1.97 9.11 -7.13
N PHE A 21 -2.93 8.27 -7.41
CA PHE A 21 -3.96 8.53 -8.40
C PHE A 21 -5.02 9.51 -7.87
N PRO A 22 -5.72 10.24 -8.76
CA PRO A 22 -6.77 11.19 -8.34
C PRO A 22 -7.85 10.56 -7.46
N ASP A 23 -8.27 9.32 -7.77
CA ASP A 23 -9.30 8.59 -7.02
C ASP A 23 -8.85 8.28 -5.59
N GLU A 24 -7.56 7.97 -5.40
CA GLU A 24 -6.99 7.76 -4.05
C GLU A 24 -7.05 9.05 -3.23
N VAL A 25 -6.64 10.16 -3.83
CA VAL A 25 -6.65 11.47 -3.17
C VAL A 25 -8.08 11.89 -2.81
N GLU A 26 -9.05 11.68 -3.71
CA GLU A 26 -10.46 11.97 -3.48
C GLU A 26 -11.02 11.15 -2.32
N LEU A 27 -10.80 9.83 -2.33
CA LEU A 27 -11.27 8.91 -1.27
C LEU A 27 -10.60 9.17 0.07
N LEU A 28 -9.31 9.49 0.07
CA LEU A 28 -8.57 9.83 1.29
C LEU A 28 -9.03 11.18 1.87
N GLY A 29 -9.43 12.13 1.04
CA GLY A 29 -9.84 13.47 1.45
C GLY A 29 -8.74 14.22 2.22
N ASP A 30 -9.11 15.04 3.18
CA ASP A 30 -8.14 15.77 3.99
C ASP A 30 -7.41 14.84 4.96
N VAL A 31 -6.12 14.64 4.72
CA VAL A 31 -5.23 13.81 5.55
C VAL A 31 -4.24 14.62 6.38
N LYS A 32 -4.28 15.94 6.31
CA LYS A 32 -3.35 16.83 6.99
C LYS A 32 -3.37 16.61 8.50
N GLY A 33 -2.19 16.32 9.06
CA GLY A 33 -1.99 16.05 10.48
C GLY A 33 -2.54 14.71 10.96
N LYS A 34 -3.17 13.91 10.10
CA LYS A 34 -3.71 12.61 10.48
C LYS A 34 -2.63 11.56 10.55
N ARG A 35 -2.73 10.67 11.53
CA ARG A 35 -1.91 9.47 11.62
C ARG A 35 -2.45 8.42 10.65
N LEU A 36 -1.65 8.05 9.67
CA LEU A 36 -2.02 7.16 8.59
C LEU A 36 -1.13 5.92 8.59
N LEU A 37 -1.77 4.74 8.64
CA LEU A 37 -1.12 3.46 8.41
C LEU A 37 -1.30 3.05 6.95
N HIS A 38 -0.20 2.89 6.21
CA HIS A 38 -0.19 2.36 4.86
C HIS A 38 0.24 0.89 4.90
N LEU A 39 -0.70 -0.01 4.65
CA LEU A 39 -0.46 -1.46 4.61
C LEU A 39 0.06 -1.89 3.25
N CYS A 40 0.98 -2.86 3.24
CA CYS A 40 1.65 -3.36 2.03
C CYS A 40 2.24 -2.20 1.22
N CYS A 41 2.95 -1.31 1.93
CA CYS A 41 3.41 -0.01 1.40
C CYS A 41 4.51 -0.14 0.34
N ASN A 42 4.98 -1.35 0.05
CA ASN A 42 6.02 -1.64 -0.93
C ASN A 42 7.23 -0.68 -0.77
N ALA A 43 7.73 -0.12 -1.85
CA ALA A 43 8.88 0.78 -1.87
C ALA A 43 8.59 2.22 -1.40
N GLY A 44 7.39 2.48 -0.85
CA GLY A 44 7.05 3.68 -0.08
C GLY A 44 6.75 4.94 -0.88
N GLN A 45 6.65 4.91 -2.21
CA GLN A 45 6.40 6.10 -3.02
C GLN A 45 5.07 6.76 -2.65
N ASP A 46 3.99 5.97 -2.56
CA ASP A 46 2.66 6.46 -2.20
C ASP A 46 2.63 6.94 -0.74
N SER A 47 3.33 6.21 0.16
CA SER A 47 3.51 6.68 1.55
C SER A 47 4.12 8.07 1.61
N LEU A 48 5.14 8.36 0.80
CA LEU A 48 5.81 9.65 0.79
C LEU A 48 4.96 10.72 0.08
N SER A 49 4.15 10.35 -0.90
CA SER A 49 3.15 11.23 -1.49
C SER A 49 2.08 11.62 -0.46
N LEU A 50 1.66 10.70 0.42
CA LEU A 50 0.77 10.99 1.55
C LEU A 50 1.39 11.94 2.58
N VAL A 51 2.72 11.82 2.81
CA VAL A 51 3.45 12.80 3.66
C VAL A 51 3.41 14.20 3.05
N GLN A 52 3.49 14.34 1.73
CA GLN A 52 3.37 15.64 1.06
C GLN A 52 1.97 16.26 1.24
N LEU A 53 0.94 15.43 1.34
CA LEU A 53 -0.41 15.88 1.68
C LEU A 53 -0.58 16.24 3.16
N GLY A 54 0.49 16.09 3.95
CA GLY A 54 0.57 16.47 5.36
C GLY A 54 0.19 15.37 6.34
N ALA A 55 0.05 14.12 5.92
CA ALA A 55 -0.18 12.99 6.81
C ALA A 55 1.09 12.62 7.60
N VAL A 56 0.91 12.06 8.80
CA VAL A 56 1.94 11.39 9.58
C VAL A 56 1.88 9.90 9.26
N VAL A 57 2.79 9.41 8.42
CA VAL A 57 2.66 8.10 7.78
C VAL A 57 3.54 7.06 8.46
N THR A 58 2.94 5.90 8.75
CA THR A 58 3.61 4.64 9.07
C THR A 58 3.31 3.65 7.93
N GLY A 59 4.34 3.23 7.20
CA GLY A 59 4.25 2.19 6.18
C GLY A 59 4.66 0.84 6.74
N VAL A 60 3.90 -0.20 6.42
CA VAL A 60 4.19 -1.59 6.82
C VAL A 60 4.22 -2.48 5.58
N ASP A 61 5.29 -3.27 5.47
CA ASP A 61 5.44 -4.26 4.40
C ASP A 61 6.23 -5.48 4.91
N LEU A 62 6.00 -6.63 4.30
CA LEU A 62 6.70 -7.87 4.65
C LEU A 62 8.13 -7.91 4.09
N SER A 63 8.39 -7.25 2.97
CA SER A 63 9.64 -7.28 2.23
C SER A 63 10.72 -6.42 2.87
N ASP A 64 11.83 -7.05 3.27
CA ASP A 64 13.02 -6.33 3.76
C ASP A 64 13.58 -5.38 2.70
N GLU A 65 13.57 -5.79 1.43
CA GLU A 65 14.08 -4.99 0.32
C GLU A 65 13.20 -3.75 0.10
N ALA A 66 11.88 -3.92 0.09
CA ALA A 66 10.92 -2.84 -0.06
C ALA A 66 11.06 -1.81 1.06
N ILE A 67 11.11 -2.24 2.32
CA ILE A 67 11.29 -1.37 3.49
C ILE A 67 12.65 -0.67 3.48
N GLY A 68 13.72 -1.38 3.10
CA GLY A 68 15.03 -0.77 2.93
C GLY A 68 15.03 0.34 1.88
N PHE A 69 14.35 0.10 0.76
CA PHE A 69 14.16 1.10 -0.30
C PHE A 69 13.33 2.29 0.18
N ALA A 70 12.17 2.04 0.79
CA ALA A 70 11.27 3.07 1.29
C ALA A 70 11.97 4.00 2.32
N THR A 71 12.75 3.40 3.22
CA THR A 71 13.53 4.15 4.23
C THR A 71 14.58 5.04 3.57
N ALA A 72 15.32 4.51 2.59
CA ALA A 72 16.30 5.29 1.83
C ALA A 72 15.64 6.43 1.04
N LEU A 73 14.51 6.14 0.36
CA LEU A 73 13.75 7.12 -0.42
C LEU A 73 13.20 8.24 0.48
N SER A 74 12.70 7.92 1.68
CA SER A 74 12.25 8.90 2.67
C SER A 74 13.39 9.87 3.04
N LYS A 75 14.57 9.33 3.35
CA LYS A 75 15.75 10.14 3.66
C LYS A 75 16.17 11.02 2.49
N ASP A 76 16.27 10.45 1.29
CA ASP A 76 16.74 11.13 0.10
C ASP A 76 15.74 12.19 -0.40
N SER A 77 14.44 11.94 -0.26
CA SER A 77 13.39 12.91 -0.58
C SER A 77 13.16 13.96 0.51
N ARG A 78 13.67 13.77 1.72
CA ARG A 78 13.43 14.60 2.90
C ARG A 78 11.96 14.64 3.33
N LEU A 79 11.22 13.57 3.06
CA LEU A 79 9.83 13.39 3.45
C LEU A 79 9.79 12.37 4.61
N PRO A 80 9.57 12.81 5.87
CA PRO A 80 9.67 11.94 7.02
C PRO A 80 8.50 10.97 7.09
N ALA A 81 8.77 9.67 7.00
CA ALA A 81 7.83 8.58 7.26
C ALA A 81 8.51 7.49 8.08
N THR A 82 7.73 6.71 8.82
CA THR A 82 8.19 5.52 9.52
C THR A 82 7.89 4.30 8.65
N PHE A 83 8.89 3.44 8.42
CA PHE A 83 8.71 2.19 7.69
C PHE A 83 9.08 1.01 8.57
N ILE A 84 8.19 0.02 8.64
CA ILE A 84 8.30 -1.14 9.53
C ILE A 84 8.18 -2.41 8.70
N ARG A 85 9.21 -3.26 8.78
CA ARG A 85 9.14 -4.62 8.23
C ARG A 85 8.31 -5.49 9.15
N SER A 86 7.14 -5.90 8.70
CA SER A 86 6.26 -6.81 9.42
C SER A 86 5.23 -7.45 8.51
N GLU A 87 4.78 -8.65 8.85
CA GLU A 87 3.52 -9.17 8.35
C GLU A 87 2.37 -8.36 8.98
N ALA A 88 1.30 -8.09 8.20
CA ALA A 88 0.25 -7.17 8.62
C ALA A 88 -0.47 -7.61 9.91
N ASN A 89 -0.86 -8.89 10.03
CA ASN A 89 -1.54 -9.36 11.24
C ASN A 89 -0.60 -9.36 12.45
N ALA A 90 0.68 -9.69 12.27
CA ALA A 90 1.68 -9.61 13.34
C ALA A 90 1.87 -8.15 13.81
N PHE A 91 1.89 -7.19 12.87
CA PHE A 91 1.90 -5.77 13.22
C PHE A 91 0.68 -5.37 14.02
N PHE A 92 -0.52 -5.76 13.58
CA PHE A 92 -1.75 -5.45 14.31
C PHE A 92 -1.73 -6.03 15.73
N GLU A 93 -1.21 -7.23 15.92
CA GLU A 93 -1.16 -7.91 17.23
C GLU A 93 -0.16 -7.24 18.18
N SER A 94 0.95 -6.74 17.67
CA SER A 94 2.04 -6.16 18.46
C SER A 94 1.91 -4.65 18.72
N THR A 95 1.25 -3.90 17.84
CA THR A 95 1.17 -2.44 17.98
C THR A 95 0.14 -2.00 19.01
N THR A 96 0.50 -0.97 19.78
CA THR A 96 -0.43 -0.21 20.65
C THR A 96 -0.88 1.11 20.01
N GLU A 97 -0.32 1.43 18.85
CA GLU A 97 -0.63 2.67 18.16
C GLU A 97 -2.05 2.68 17.62
N ARG A 98 -2.60 3.89 17.44
CA ARG A 98 -3.89 4.12 16.80
C ARG A 98 -3.73 5.07 15.64
N PHE A 99 -4.49 4.83 14.59
CA PHE A 99 -4.43 5.58 13.34
C PHE A 99 -5.80 6.19 13.02
N ASP A 100 -5.78 7.38 12.44
CA ASP A 100 -6.99 8.04 11.95
C ASP A 100 -7.41 7.47 10.61
N LEU A 101 -6.44 6.92 9.87
CA LEU A 101 -6.63 6.28 8.58
C LEU A 101 -5.80 5.00 8.51
N VAL A 102 -6.41 3.95 7.97
CA VAL A 102 -5.70 2.80 7.40
C VAL A 102 -5.91 2.84 5.90
N PHE A 103 -4.84 2.74 5.14
CA PHE A 103 -4.85 2.83 3.68
C PHE A 103 -4.14 1.62 3.07
N PHE A 104 -4.66 1.12 1.96
CA PHE A 104 -3.99 0.22 1.04
C PHE A 104 -4.52 0.39 -0.38
N SER A 105 -3.71 0.06 -1.38
CA SER A 105 -4.11 0.21 -2.78
C SER A 105 -3.57 -0.91 -3.67
N TYR A 106 -4.40 -1.29 -4.61
CA TYR A 106 -4.13 -2.12 -5.79
C TYR A 106 -3.41 -3.46 -5.55
N GLY A 107 -4.21 -4.50 -5.33
CA GLY A 107 -3.75 -5.89 -5.26
C GLY A 107 -3.36 -6.35 -3.87
N VAL A 108 -3.72 -5.64 -2.81
CA VAL A 108 -3.39 -6.04 -1.44
C VAL A 108 -4.20 -7.24 -0.97
N LEU A 109 -5.50 -7.27 -1.25
CA LEU A 109 -6.39 -8.32 -0.73
C LEU A 109 -6.03 -9.72 -1.27
N GLY A 110 -5.44 -9.80 -2.46
CA GLY A 110 -4.98 -11.06 -3.06
C GLY A 110 -3.82 -11.75 -2.31
N TRP A 111 -3.13 -11.03 -1.43
CA TRP A 111 -2.04 -11.59 -0.60
C TRP A 111 -2.52 -12.20 0.71
N PHE A 112 -3.82 -12.16 1.02
CA PHE A 112 -4.37 -12.60 2.29
C PHE A 112 -5.40 -13.71 2.11
N ASP A 113 -5.14 -14.88 2.68
CA ASP A 113 -6.08 -16.01 2.70
C ASP A 113 -7.29 -15.73 3.60
N ASP A 114 -7.12 -14.92 4.65
CA ASP A 114 -8.17 -14.55 5.62
C ASP A 114 -8.39 -13.02 5.62
N VAL A 115 -9.12 -12.55 4.63
CA VAL A 115 -9.53 -11.13 4.52
C VAL A 115 -10.35 -10.66 5.74
N PRO A 116 -11.29 -11.45 6.30
CA PRO A 116 -11.93 -11.11 7.56
C PRO A 116 -10.97 -10.84 8.72
N ARG A 117 -9.89 -11.60 8.85
CA ARG A 117 -8.86 -11.37 9.89
C ARG A 117 -8.12 -10.04 9.63
N LEU A 118 -7.74 -9.78 8.39
CA LEU A 118 -7.14 -8.50 7.97
C LEU A 118 -8.04 -7.32 8.36
N MET A 119 -9.34 -7.38 8.02
CA MET A 119 -10.30 -6.31 8.34
C MET A 119 -10.47 -6.10 9.85
N LYS A 120 -10.50 -7.17 10.65
CA LYS A 120 -10.50 -7.09 12.12
C LYS A 120 -9.22 -6.42 12.65
N GLY A 121 -8.08 -6.72 12.06
CA GLY A 121 -6.81 -6.09 12.37
C GLY A 121 -6.83 -4.59 12.08
N CYS A 122 -7.31 -4.19 10.89
CA CYS A 122 -7.50 -2.78 10.54
C CYS A 122 -8.42 -2.07 11.55
N ALA A 123 -9.57 -2.66 11.87
CA ALA A 123 -10.50 -2.08 12.84
C ALA A 123 -9.87 -1.93 14.24
N ARG A 124 -9.02 -2.88 14.66
CA ARG A 124 -8.34 -2.83 15.95
C ARG A 124 -7.40 -1.62 16.08
N VAL A 125 -6.69 -1.25 15.02
CA VAL A 125 -5.70 -0.18 15.05
C VAL A 125 -6.28 1.19 14.72
N LEU A 126 -7.54 1.26 14.28
CA LEU A 126 -8.21 2.52 14.02
C LEU A 126 -8.57 3.26 15.32
N SER A 127 -8.45 4.58 15.32
CA SER A 127 -9.02 5.47 16.30
C SER A 127 -10.56 5.40 16.27
N PRO A 128 -11.30 5.82 17.31
CA PRO A 128 -12.77 5.71 17.35
C PRO A 128 -13.50 6.37 16.17
N ALA A 129 -12.94 7.44 15.59
CA ALA A 129 -13.47 8.11 14.39
C ALA A 129 -12.63 7.81 13.14
N GLY A 130 -11.73 6.85 13.26
CA GLY A 130 -10.84 6.44 12.16
C GLY A 130 -11.60 5.68 11.08
N ARG A 131 -11.02 5.67 9.88
CA ARG A 131 -11.60 4.97 8.73
C ARG A 131 -10.56 4.19 7.94
N LEU A 132 -11.03 3.13 7.29
CA LEU A 132 -10.28 2.37 6.31
C LEU A 132 -10.60 2.91 4.90
N VAL A 133 -9.58 3.13 4.10
CA VAL A 133 -9.68 3.42 2.67
C VAL A 133 -8.88 2.35 1.94
N GLY A 134 -9.54 1.59 1.09
CA GLY A 134 -8.92 0.56 0.26
C GLY A 134 -9.36 0.70 -1.18
N LEU A 135 -8.41 0.68 -2.09
CA LEU A 135 -8.66 0.59 -3.52
C LEU A 135 -8.10 -0.73 -4.03
N GLU A 136 -8.91 -1.47 -4.76
CA GLU A 136 -8.51 -2.76 -5.28
C GLU A 136 -8.80 -2.91 -6.76
N ILE A 137 -7.99 -3.72 -7.42
CA ILE A 137 -8.25 -4.16 -8.78
C ILE A 137 -9.42 -5.15 -8.72
N HIS A 138 -10.50 -4.86 -9.44
CA HIS A 138 -11.63 -5.77 -9.47
C HIS A 138 -11.21 -7.13 -10.06
N PRO A 139 -11.54 -8.27 -9.41
CA PRO A 139 -11.09 -9.59 -9.86
C PRO A 139 -11.46 -9.95 -11.30
N LEU A 140 -12.47 -9.29 -11.86
CA LEU A 140 -12.87 -9.47 -13.27
C LEU A 140 -11.71 -9.21 -14.24
N VAL A 141 -10.74 -8.37 -13.88
CA VAL A 141 -9.57 -8.10 -14.74
C VAL A 141 -8.80 -9.38 -15.08
N TRP A 142 -8.75 -10.33 -14.16
CA TRP A 142 -8.07 -11.61 -14.32
C TRP A 142 -8.80 -12.57 -15.28
N SER A 143 -10.08 -12.31 -15.57
CA SER A 143 -10.86 -13.07 -16.55
C SER A 143 -10.52 -12.73 -17.99
N PHE A 144 -9.69 -11.71 -18.21
CA PHE A 144 -9.26 -11.28 -19.54
C PHE A 144 -7.78 -11.56 -19.75
N GLY A 145 -7.46 -12.11 -20.93
CA GLY A 145 -6.08 -12.26 -21.41
C GLY A 145 -5.59 -11.03 -22.16
N GLU A 146 -4.40 -11.15 -22.74
CA GLU A 146 -3.83 -10.11 -23.61
C GLU A 146 -4.81 -9.73 -24.73
N GLY A 147 -4.93 -8.43 -24.99
CA GLY A 147 -5.85 -7.91 -25.99
C GLY A 147 -7.33 -7.87 -25.57
N GLY A 148 -7.63 -8.14 -24.28
CA GLY A 148 -9.00 -8.05 -23.74
C GLY A 148 -9.90 -9.22 -24.13
N ALA A 149 -9.36 -10.32 -24.63
CA ALA A 149 -10.12 -11.54 -24.88
C ALA A 149 -10.48 -12.23 -23.57
N TRP A 150 -11.70 -12.79 -23.51
CA TRP A 150 -12.13 -13.59 -22.36
C TRP A 150 -11.23 -14.83 -22.24
N LYS A 151 -10.59 -15.01 -21.08
CA LYS A 151 -9.66 -16.11 -20.81
C LYS A 151 -10.26 -17.14 -19.86
N ASP A 152 -10.71 -16.66 -18.68
CA ASP A 152 -11.12 -17.53 -17.59
C ASP A 152 -12.48 -17.13 -17.03
N PRO A 153 -13.34 -18.09 -16.61
CA PRO A 153 -14.61 -17.79 -15.97
C PRO A 153 -14.42 -17.03 -14.67
N TYR A 154 -15.12 -15.93 -14.47
CA TYR A 154 -15.06 -15.12 -13.26
C TYR A 154 -15.33 -15.89 -11.95
N PHE A 155 -16.22 -16.90 -12.02
CA PHE A 155 -16.59 -17.76 -10.89
C PHE A 155 -15.90 -19.13 -10.92
N ALA A 156 -14.78 -19.28 -11.63
CA ALA A 156 -14.03 -20.53 -11.61
C ALA A 156 -13.52 -20.82 -10.19
N PRO A 157 -13.76 -22.01 -9.62
CA PRO A 157 -13.19 -22.39 -8.34
C PRO A 157 -11.68 -22.57 -8.49
N GLY A 158 -10.91 -21.87 -7.66
CA GLY A 158 -9.47 -22.13 -7.44
C GLY A 158 -8.59 -21.75 -8.62
N HIS A 159 -8.32 -20.47 -8.82
CA HIS A 159 -7.08 -20.08 -9.45
C HIS A 159 -6.00 -20.11 -8.37
N ASP A 160 -5.19 -21.17 -8.37
CA ASP A 160 -3.89 -21.11 -7.74
C ASP A 160 -3.07 -20.04 -8.46
N PHE A 161 -2.59 -19.05 -7.75
CA PHE A 161 -1.67 -18.02 -8.26
C PHE A 161 -0.27 -18.58 -8.58
N ASP A 162 -0.09 -19.89 -8.51
CA ASP A 162 1.09 -20.63 -8.94
C ASP A 162 1.04 -20.88 -10.46
N ASP A 163 0.91 -19.82 -11.27
CA ASP A 163 1.15 -19.93 -12.70
C ASP A 163 2.68 -19.79 -12.96
N PRO A 164 3.34 -20.84 -13.45
CA PRO A 164 4.81 -20.88 -13.62
C PRO A 164 5.31 -20.06 -14.82
N VAL A 165 4.60 -19.08 -15.31
CA VAL A 165 4.94 -18.29 -16.52
C VAL A 165 5.61 -16.94 -16.21
N SER A 166 6.11 -16.72 -15.01
CA SER A 166 6.95 -15.54 -14.73
C SER A 166 8.36 -15.93 -14.29
N ASN A 167 9.11 -16.53 -15.20
CA ASN A 167 10.57 -16.58 -15.17
C ASN A 167 11.16 -15.87 -16.37
#